data_e3bfdcaf9910c415dd65a6f788a65116
#
_entry.id   e3bfdcaf9910c415dd65a6f788a65116
#
_cell.length_a   1.000
_cell.length_b   1.000
_cell.length_c   1.000
_cell.angle_alpha   90.00
_cell.angle_beta   90.00
_cell.angle_gamma   90.00
#
_symmetry.space_group_name_H-M   'P 1'
#
loop_
_entity.id
_entity.type
_entity.pdbx_description
1 polymer ?
#
loop_
_entity_poly.entity_id
_entity_poly.type
_entity_poly.pdbx_seq_one_letter_code
_entity_poly.pdbx_strand_id
1 'polypeptide(L)'
;ELKVDNTPRADIYPQMADFTFYGGLYRDVNILIVPETHFDLSYQGSQGIAVSSKIVGGNADLTINCWIKDPQAGDSLQIVVTDADGNEVDEVNVPAKAHTTAKAFIPSAHLWQGVKDAYLYTVTASIRRHNEILDEVAVRHGVREYYVDPQKGFYLNGVLTPLRGVSRHQDQLDKGNALTYEDHKLDADMIKELGANTIRLAHYQHSQDFYDLCDEYGMIVWAEIPYITMHMPNGRQNTLD
;
A
#
# COMPACT_ATOMS: atom_id res chain seq x y z
N GLU A 1 4.11 19.76 19.45
CA GLU A 1 2.92 19.46 20.25
C GLU A 1 1.91 18.71 19.39
N LEU A 2 1.40 17.58 19.88
CA LEU A 2 0.32 16.83 19.24
C LEU A 2 -0.96 17.04 20.06
N LYS A 3 -2.05 17.41 19.40
CA LYS A 3 -3.38 17.49 19.99
C LYS A 3 -4.26 16.39 19.40
N VAL A 4 -4.79 15.54 20.25
CA VAL A 4 -5.75 14.50 19.88
C VAL A 4 -7.10 14.84 20.47
N ASP A 5 -8.14 14.79 19.65
CA ASP A 5 -9.50 15.10 20.05
C ASP A 5 -10.47 14.15 19.34
N ASN A 6 -11.17 13.31 20.09
CA ASN A 6 -12.16 12.37 19.58
C ASN A 6 -13.61 12.83 19.88
N THR A 7 -13.81 14.11 20.13
CA THR A 7 -15.16 14.69 20.29
C THR A 7 -15.97 14.45 19.00
N PRO A 8 -17.23 14.00 19.10
CA PRO A 8 -18.09 13.80 17.94
C PRO A 8 -18.23 15.07 17.10
N ARG A 9 -18.01 14.97 15.79
CA ARG A 9 -18.09 16.08 14.83
C ARG A 9 -18.93 15.67 13.62
N ALA A 10 -19.74 16.59 13.10
CA ALA A 10 -20.63 16.34 11.98
C ALA A 10 -19.92 16.20 10.61
N ASP A 11 -18.62 16.44 10.56
CA ASP A 11 -17.78 16.39 9.36
C ASP A 11 -16.72 15.26 9.37
N ILE A 12 -16.73 14.40 10.41
CA ILE A 12 -15.77 13.30 10.54
C ILE A 12 -16.51 11.97 10.64
N TYR A 13 -16.18 11.03 9.77
CA TYR A 13 -16.65 9.64 9.81
C TYR A 13 -15.75 8.74 10.67
N PRO A 14 -16.29 7.65 11.21
CA PRO A 14 -17.70 7.37 11.47
C PRO A 14 -18.14 8.05 12.77
N GLN A 15 -19.46 8.33 12.91
CA GLN A 15 -20.03 8.91 14.14
C GLN A 15 -20.82 7.89 14.97
N MET A 16 -21.30 6.84 14.32
CA MET A 16 -22.10 5.77 14.94
C MET A 16 -21.93 4.49 14.14
N ALA A 17 -21.62 3.39 14.82
CA ALA A 17 -21.53 2.06 14.26
C ALA A 17 -21.59 1.02 15.38
N ASP A 18 -21.54 -0.25 15.02
CA ASP A 18 -21.58 -1.41 15.93
C ASP A 18 -20.18 -1.90 16.38
N PHE A 19 -19.19 -1.03 16.31
CA PHE A 19 -17.83 -1.28 16.79
C PHE A 19 -17.32 -0.12 17.66
N THR A 20 -16.25 -0.34 18.42
CA THR A 20 -15.71 0.65 19.36
C THR A 20 -14.91 1.72 18.62
N PHE A 21 -15.18 2.99 18.92
CA PHE A 21 -14.37 4.13 18.50
C PHE A 21 -13.33 4.43 19.57
N TYR A 22 -12.11 3.97 19.35
CA TYR A 22 -11.01 4.23 20.25
C TYR A 22 -10.47 5.65 20.01
N GLY A 23 -10.10 6.33 21.08
CA GLY A 23 -9.44 7.64 21.03
C GLY A 23 -7.95 7.51 21.32
N GLY A 24 -7.22 8.61 21.14
CA GLY A 24 -5.80 8.69 21.44
C GLY A 24 -4.89 8.37 20.26
N LEU A 25 -3.60 8.27 20.54
CA LEU A 25 -2.59 7.83 19.56
C LEU A 25 -2.41 6.34 19.71
N TYR A 26 -2.85 5.59 18.73
CA TYR A 26 -2.81 4.11 18.72
C TYR A 26 -1.91 3.54 17.62
N ARG A 27 -1.21 4.39 16.88
CA ARG A 27 -0.15 4.03 15.93
C ARG A 27 1.12 4.76 16.30
N ASP A 28 2.24 4.28 15.81
CA ASP A 28 3.54 4.87 16.05
C ASP A 28 3.60 6.33 15.64
N VAL A 29 4.34 7.11 16.42
CA VAL A 29 4.63 8.51 16.13
C VAL A 29 6.12 8.64 15.88
N ASN A 30 6.50 8.94 14.64
CA ASN A 30 7.88 9.02 14.21
C ASN A 30 8.26 10.44 13.83
N ILE A 31 9.53 10.79 14.03
CA ILE A 31 10.15 11.99 13.47
C ILE A 31 11.07 11.54 12.35
N LEU A 32 10.74 11.93 11.13
CA LEU A 32 11.56 11.65 9.96
C LEU A 32 12.46 12.86 9.69
N ILE A 33 13.77 12.61 9.62
CA ILE A 33 14.77 13.61 9.25
C ILE A 33 15.23 13.28 7.84
N VAL A 34 14.92 14.15 6.90
CA VAL A 34 15.20 13.96 5.48
C VAL A 34 16.06 15.11 4.96
N PRO A 35 16.83 14.92 3.87
CA PRO A 35 17.55 16.00 3.20
C PRO A 35 16.57 17.00 2.56
N GLU A 36 17.07 18.14 2.08
CA GLU A 36 16.24 19.13 1.39
C GLU A 36 15.55 18.54 0.16
N THR A 37 16.31 17.81 -0.67
CA THR A 37 15.76 17.04 -1.80
C THR A 37 15.47 15.62 -1.33
N HIS A 38 14.18 15.24 -1.28
CA HIS A 38 13.72 13.94 -0.77
C HIS A 38 12.41 13.51 -1.44
N PHE A 39 12.00 12.25 -1.26
CA PHE A 39 10.67 11.80 -1.67
C PHE A 39 9.58 12.49 -0.86
N ASP A 40 8.50 12.92 -1.53
CA ASP A 40 7.45 13.73 -0.91
C ASP A 40 6.57 12.91 0.04
N LEU A 41 6.94 12.90 1.32
CA LEU A 41 6.18 12.24 2.40
C LEU A 41 4.82 12.90 2.66
N SER A 42 4.57 14.10 2.15
CA SER A 42 3.27 14.75 2.26
C SER A 42 2.29 14.36 1.16
N TYR A 43 2.75 13.64 0.14
CA TYR A 43 1.88 13.15 -0.92
C TYR A 43 1.02 11.99 -0.41
N GLN A 44 -0.23 12.30 -0.06
CA GLN A 44 -1.23 11.35 0.45
C GLN A 44 -0.74 10.49 1.65
N GLY A 45 0.18 10.99 2.46
CA GLY A 45 0.79 10.23 3.56
C GLY A 45 1.58 9.00 3.11
N SER A 46 2.00 8.95 1.85
CA SER A 46 2.76 7.84 1.25
C SER A 46 4.27 8.05 1.36
N GLN A 47 5.04 7.09 0.87
CA GLN A 47 6.50 7.21 0.74
C GLN A 47 6.93 8.02 -0.49
N GLY A 48 6.02 8.71 -1.18
CA GLY A 48 6.30 9.48 -2.38
C GLY A 48 6.57 8.64 -3.63
N ILE A 49 6.18 7.36 -3.63
CA ILE A 49 6.30 6.45 -4.76
C ILE A 49 5.01 5.66 -4.96
N ALA A 50 4.63 5.43 -6.22
CA ALA A 50 3.54 4.53 -6.59
C ALA A 50 3.96 3.67 -7.79
N VAL A 51 3.79 2.36 -7.68
CA VAL A 51 4.12 1.38 -8.72
C VAL A 51 2.86 0.72 -9.24
N SER A 52 2.75 0.61 -10.55
CA SER A 52 1.71 -0.17 -11.20
C SER A 52 2.31 -1.01 -12.32
N SER A 53 1.68 -2.14 -12.63
CA SER A 53 2.12 -3.06 -13.66
C SER A 53 1.03 -3.30 -14.71
N LYS A 54 1.47 -3.62 -15.93
CA LYS A 54 0.63 -4.13 -17.00
C LYS A 54 1.28 -5.37 -17.60
N ILE A 55 0.53 -6.46 -17.67
CA ILE A 55 1.01 -7.72 -18.23
C ILE A 55 0.84 -7.68 -19.76
N VAL A 56 1.94 -7.95 -20.50
CA VAL A 56 1.95 -8.00 -21.95
C VAL A 56 2.73 -9.21 -22.44
N GLY A 57 2.03 -10.22 -22.95
CA GLY A 57 2.67 -11.40 -23.54
C GLY A 57 3.57 -12.17 -22.60
N GLY A 58 3.23 -12.23 -21.30
CA GLY A 58 4.04 -12.93 -20.28
C GLY A 58 5.15 -12.07 -19.67
N ASN A 59 5.34 -10.84 -20.14
CA ASN A 59 6.22 -9.84 -19.55
C ASN A 59 5.40 -8.83 -18.74
N ALA A 60 6.05 -7.93 -17.99
CA ALA A 60 5.37 -6.84 -17.33
C ALA A 60 6.03 -5.49 -17.63
N ASP A 61 5.21 -4.52 -18.04
CA ASP A 61 5.58 -3.12 -18.08
C ASP A 61 5.25 -2.48 -16.74
N LEU A 62 6.24 -1.94 -16.04
CA LEU A 62 6.04 -1.17 -14.81
C LEU A 62 5.92 0.31 -15.12
N THR A 63 5.02 0.97 -14.42
CA THR A 63 4.93 2.43 -14.35
C THR A 63 5.21 2.84 -12.92
N ILE A 64 6.29 3.59 -12.71
CA ILE A 64 6.74 4.07 -11.41
C ILE A 64 6.57 5.59 -11.39
N ASN A 65 5.70 6.08 -10.53
CA ASN A 65 5.50 7.50 -10.29
C ASN A 65 6.18 7.88 -8.97
N CYS A 66 7.02 8.90 -9.01
CA CYS A 66 7.73 9.42 -7.86
C CYS A 66 7.42 10.91 -7.69
N TRP A 67 7.09 11.31 -6.47
CA TRP A 67 6.92 12.70 -6.06
C TRP A 67 8.13 13.11 -5.23
N ILE A 68 8.79 14.18 -5.64
CA ILE A 68 10.09 14.62 -5.08
C ILE A 68 9.97 16.08 -4.66
N LYS A 69 10.38 16.37 -3.43
CA LYS A 69 10.51 17.73 -2.91
C LYS A 69 11.83 18.35 -3.36
N ASP A 70 11.77 19.60 -3.77
CA ASP A 70 12.91 20.47 -4.08
C ASP A 70 14.01 19.85 -4.97
N PRO A 71 13.67 19.14 -6.07
CA PRO A 71 14.64 18.58 -6.98
C PRO A 71 15.42 19.72 -7.67
N GLN A 72 16.74 19.58 -7.77
CA GLN A 72 17.62 20.57 -8.39
C GLN A 72 17.96 20.18 -9.84
N ALA A 73 18.40 21.17 -10.62
CA ALA A 73 18.89 20.90 -11.97
C ALA A 73 20.12 19.97 -11.93
N GLY A 74 20.05 18.87 -12.67
CA GLY A 74 21.09 17.84 -12.70
C GLY A 74 20.84 16.67 -11.75
N ASP A 75 19.81 16.70 -10.90
CA ASP A 75 19.40 15.55 -10.13
C ASP A 75 18.82 14.47 -11.06
N SER A 76 19.08 13.20 -10.74
CA SER A 76 18.53 12.05 -11.44
C SER A 76 17.76 11.15 -10.48
N LEU A 77 16.80 10.43 -11.02
CA LEU A 77 16.08 9.37 -10.34
C LEU A 77 16.52 8.04 -10.96
N GLN A 78 17.17 7.19 -10.17
CA GLN A 78 17.49 5.82 -10.51
C GLN A 78 16.42 4.91 -9.97
N ILE A 79 15.89 4.03 -10.81
CA ILE A 79 14.96 2.96 -10.42
C ILE A 79 15.68 1.65 -10.67
N VAL A 80 15.73 0.79 -9.67
CA VAL A 80 16.22 -0.59 -9.77
C VAL A 80 15.10 -1.55 -9.41
N VAL A 81 14.83 -2.51 -10.28
CA VAL A 81 13.88 -3.59 -10.02
C VAL A 81 14.67 -4.86 -9.73
N THR A 82 14.44 -5.48 -8.57
CA THR A 82 15.06 -6.75 -8.21
C THR A 82 14.02 -7.84 -8.04
N ASP A 83 14.41 -9.08 -8.30
CA ASP A 83 13.62 -10.28 -8.02
C ASP A 83 13.65 -10.63 -6.51
N ALA A 84 12.95 -11.72 -6.13
CA ALA A 84 12.88 -12.16 -4.74
C ALA A 84 14.23 -12.64 -4.17
N ASP A 85 15.18 -13.00 -5.02
CA ASP A 85 16.53 -13.41 -4.64
C ASP A 85 17.51 -12.23 -4.58
N GLY A 86 17.03 -11.01 -4.93
CA GLY A 86 17.83 -9.78 -4.96
C GLY A 86 18.63 -9.57 -6.25
N ASN A 87 18.38 -10.38 -7.30
CA ASN A 87 19.03 -10.16 -8.59
C ASN A 87 18.36 -9.00 -9.31
N GLU A 88 19.17 -8.16 -9.95
CA GLU A 88 18.67 -7.06 -10.77
C GLU A 88 17.96 -7.59 -12.02
N VAL A 89 16.74 -7.09 -12.23
CA VAL A 89 15.89 -7.43 -13.40
C VAL A 89 15.91 -6.30 -14.42
N ASP A 90 15.87 -5.05 -13.94
CA ASP A 90 15.91 -3.86 -14.79
C ASP A 90 16.41 -2.66 -14.00
N GLU A 91 17.12 -1.75 -14.70
CA GLU A 91 17.58 -0.47 -14.17
C GLU A 91 17.22 0.67 -15.13
N VAL A 92 16.64 1.73 -14.59
CA VAL A 92 16.24 2.92 -15.35
C VAL A 92 16.75 4.18 -14.67
N ASN A 93 17.32 5.08 -15.46
CA ASN A 93 17.76 6.40 -15.00
C ASN A 93 17.03 7.50 -15.77
N VAL A 94 16.39 8.43 -15.06
CA VAL A 94 15.66 9.55 -15.64
C VAL A 94 15.96 10.86 -14.88
N PRO A 95 15.80 12.03 -15.47
CA PRO A 95 15.94 13.29 -14.73
C PRO A 95 14.88 13.38 -13.60
N ALA A 96 15.33 13.77 -12.39
CA ALA A 96 14.43 13.99 -11.27
C ALA A 96 13.66 15.30 -11.44
N LYS A 97 12.36 15.26 -11.20
CA LYS A 97 11.42 16.40 -11.22
C LYS A 97 10.48 16.26 -10.02
N ALA A 98 9.75 17.33 -9.69
CA ALA A 98 8.75 17.30 -8.61
C ALA A 98 7.73 16.16 -8.77
N HIS A 99 7.38 15.81 -10.00
CA HIS A 99 6.71 14.56 -10.34
C HIS A 99 7.45 13.93 -11.53
N THR A 100 7.93 12.71 -11.32
CA THR A 100 8.67 11.92 -12.31
C THR A 100 7.96 10.59 -12.55
N THR A 101 7.75 10.25 -13.81
CA THR A 101 7.27 8.91 -14.21
C THR A 101 8.42 8.17 -14.90
N ALA A 102 8.82 7.05 -14.35
CA ALA A 102 9.75 6.10 -14.96
C ALA A 102 9.01 4.87 -15.48
N LYS A 103 9.63 4.18 -16.44
CA LYS A 103 9.12 2.93 -17.00
C LYS A 103 10.21 1.88 -16.85
N ALA A 104 9.86 0.72 -16.28
CA ALA A 104 10.74 -0.42 -16.20
C ALA A 104 10.07 -1.64 -16.82
N PHE A 105 10.86 -2.67 -17.17
CA PHE A 105 10.38 -3.84 -17.88
C PHE A 105 10.87 -5.12 -17.19
N ILE A 106 9.95 -6.05 -16.95
CA ILE A 106 10.25 -7.37 -16.40
C ILE A 106 10.01 -8.45 -17.48
N PRO A 107 11.06 -9.02 -18.04
CA PRO A 107 10.92 -10.13 -18.99
C PRO A 107 10.46 -11.40 -18.27
N SER A 108 9.56 -12.17 -18.90
CA SER A 108 9.02 -13.42 -18.33
C SER A 108 8.59 -13.25 -16.87
N ALA A 109 7.75 -12.24 -16.61
CA ALA A 109 7.40 -11.82 -15.27
C ALA A 109 6.78 -12.96 -14.43
N HIS A 110 7.32 -13.17 -13.23
CA HIS A 110 6.72 -14.03 -12.22
C HIS A 110 5.53 -13.29 -11.59
N LEU A 111 4.32 -13.82 -11.82
CA LEU A 111 3.10 -13.14 -11.42
C LEU A 111 2.78 -13.42 -9.95
N TRP A 112 2.26 -12.40 -9.25
CA TRP A 112 1.59 -12.59 -7.98
C TRP A 112 0.23 -13.26 -8.22
N GLN A 113 0.06 -14.49 -7.73
CA GLN A 113 -1.10 -15.34 -8.00
C GLN A 113 -1.95 -15.61 -6.75
N GLY A 114 -1.99 -14.65 -5.84
CA GLY A 114 -2.69 -14.79 -4.57
C GLY A 114 -2.03 -15.88 -3.69
N VAL A 115 -2.83 -16.56 -2.89
CA VAL A 115 -2.35 -17.59 -1.94
C VAL A 115 -1.62 -18.79 -2.58
N LYS A 116 -1.69 -18.92 -3.90
CA LYS A 116 -0.98 -19.98 -4.61
C LYS A 116 0.50 -19.66 -4.80
N ASP A 117 0.79 -18.40 -5.02
CA ASP A 117 2.15 -17.92 -5.29
C ASP A 117 2.15 -16.39 -5.13
N ALA A 118 2.57 -15.91 -3.98
CA ALA A 118 2.57 -14.50 -3.60
C ALA A 118 3.92 -13.83 -3.94
N TYR A 119 4.39 -13.99 -5.18
CA TYR A 119 5.70 -13.50 -5.60
C TYR A 119 5.77 -11.97 -5.63
N LEU A 120 6.81 -11.41 -5.02
CA LEU A 120 7.02 -9.97 -4.93
C LEU A 120 8.40 -9.59 -5.47
N TYR A 121 8.41 -8.58 -6.34
CA TYR A 121 9.60 -7.84 -6.73
C TYR A 121 9.84 -6.70 -5.74
N THR A 122 11.07 -6.21 -5.65
CA THR A 122 11.39 -4.96 -4.98
C THR A 122 11.69 -3.89 -6.03
N VAL A 123 11.07 -2.73 -5.88
CA VAL A 123 11.33 -1.54 -6.69
C VAL A 123 11.99 -0.51 -5.79
N THR A 124 13.27 -0.27 -6.00
CA THR A 124 14.06 0.74 -5.29
C THR A 124 14.19 1.99 -6.14
N ALA A 125 13.83 3.13 -5.59
CA ALA A 125 13.97 4.43 -6.22
C ALA A 125 14.97 5.27 -5.42
N SER A 126 16.03 5.78 -6.07
CA SER A 126 17.06 6.59 -5.43
C SER A 126 17.17 7.94 -6.14
N ILE A 127 17.07 9.04 -5.39
CA ILE A 127 17.37 10.38 -5.88
C ILE A 127 18.88 10.59 -5.78
N ARG A 128 19.51 10.97 -6.90
CA ARG A 128 20.96 11.09 -6.98
C ARG A 128 21.41 12.47 -7.46
N ARG A 129 22.49 12.96 -6.85
CA ARG A 129 23.20 14.18 -7.26
C ARG A 129 24.69 13.87 -7.33
N HIS A 130 25.33 14.12 -8.47
CA HIS A 130 26.77 13.83 -8.69
C HIS A 130 27.17 12.41 -8.24
N ASN A 131 26.36 11.41 -8.54
CA ASN A 131 26.50 9.99 -8.13
C ASN A 131 26.33 9.70 -6.62
N GLU A 132 26.04 10.68 -5.79
CA GLU A 132 25.66 10.44 -4.40
C GLU A 132 24.14 10.22 -4.27
N ILE A 133 23.74 9.29 -3.43
CA ILE A 133 22.33 9.08 -3.09
C ILE A 133 21.94 10.14 -2.06
N LEU A 134 20.95 10.96 -2.41
CA LEU A 134 20.36 11.95 -1.50
C LEU A 134 19.29 11.30 -0.64
N ASP A 135 18.39 10.56 -1.27
CA ASP A 135 17.28 9.88 -0.60
C ASP A 135 16.90 8.63 -1.38
N GLU A 136 16.38 7.63 -0.68
CA GLU A 136 16.05 6.32 -1.26
C GLU A 136 14.80 5.73 -0.61
N VAL A 137 13.94 5.13 -1.43
CA VAL A 137 12.76 4.39 -1.00
C VAL A 137 12.67 3.06 -1.75
N ALA A 138 12.29 2.01 -1.04
CA ALA A 138 12.05 0.71 -1.62
C ALA A 138 10.61 0.23 -1.31
N VAL A 139 9.91 -0.25 -2.33
CA VAL A 139 8.58 -0.82 -2.20
C VAL A 139 8.51 -2.20 -2.83
N ARG A 140 7.75 -3.10 -2.22
CA ARG A 140 7.49 -4.41 -2.80
C ARG A 140 6.32 -4.32 -3.77
N HIS A 141 6.40 -5.03 -4.88
CA HIS A 141 5.37 -5.02 -5.91
C HIS A 141 5.12 -6.42 -6.47
N GLY A 142 3.89 -6.90 -6.31
CA GLY A 142 3.41 -8.13 -6.97
C GLY A 142 2.81 -7.82 -8.34
N VAL A 143 3.41 -8.35 -9.39
CA VAL A 143 2.91 -8.16 -10.76
C VAL A 143 1.60 -8.91 -10.92
N ARG A 144 0.50 -8.18 -11.07
CA ARG A 144 -0.85 -8.76 -11.22
C ARG A 144 -1.78 -7.85 -12.00
N GLU A 145 -2.79 -8.46 -12.59
CA GLU A 145 -3.96 -7.79 -13.15
C GLU A 145 -5.22 -8.41 -12.55
N TYR A 146 -6.23 -7.60 -12.33
CA TYR A 146 -7.52 -8.11 -11.86
C TYR A 146 -8.67 -7.31 -12.47
N TYR A 147 -9.81 -7.98 -12.57
CA TYR A 147 -11.07 -7.35 -12.93
C TYR A 147 -12.25 -8.10 -12.30
N VAL A 148 -13.39 -7.44 -12.25
CA VAL A 148 -14.65 -8.03 -11.78
C VAL A 148 -15.60 -8.14 -12.97
N ASP A 149 -16.03 -9.36 -13.27
CA ASP A 149 -17.13 -9.64 -14.18
C ASP A 149 -18.44 -9.66 -13.37
N PRO A 150 -19.44 -8.83 -13.68
CA PRO A 150 -20.65 -8.73 -12.87
C PRO A 150 -21.51 -10.00 -12.87
N GLN A 151 -21.28 -10.94 -13.77
CA GLN A 151 -22.00 -12.21 -13.86
C GLN A 151 -21.18 -13.40 -13.38
N LYS A 152 -19.85 -13.35 -13.50
CA LYS A 152 -18.97 -14.49 -13.23
C LYS A 152 -18.15 -14.32 -11.95
N GLY A 153 -17.85 -13.07 -11.55
CA GLY A 153 -17.11 -12.77 -10.33
C GLY A 153 -15.71 -12.21 -10.58
N PHE A 154 -14.82 -12.42 -9.63
CA PHE A 154 -13.47 -11.85 -9.61
C PHE A 154 -12.48 -12.69 -10.42
N TYR A 155 -11.68 -12.02 -11.23
CA TYR A 155 -10.59 -12.62 -12.01
C TYR A 155 -9.24 -12.05 -11.55
N LEU A 156 -8.28 -12.94 -11.32
CA LEU A 156 -6.87 -12.61 -11.07
C LEU A 156 -6.03 -13.20 -12.22
N ASN A 157 -5.25 -12.36 -12.87
CA ASN A 157 -4.40 -12.74 -14.01
C ASN A 157 -5.16 -13.56 -15.09
N GLY A 158 -6.39 -13.16 -15.37
CA GLY A 158 -7.26 -13.83 -16.36
C GLY A 158 -7.93 -15.12 -15.85
N VAL A 159 -7.68 -15.56 -14.61
CA VAL A 159 -8.25 -16.78 -14.02
C VAL A 159 -9.39 -16.42 -13.09
N LEU A 160 -10.57 -17.04 -13.29
CA LEU A 160 -11.70 -16.91 -12.37
C LEU A 160 -11.28 -17.39 -10.97
N THR A 161 -11.34 -16.52 -10.00
CA THR A 161 -10.84 -16.75 -8.64
C THR A 161 -11.97 -16.50 -7.63
N PRO A 162 -12.68 -17.55 -7.16
CA PRO A 162 -13.69 -17.38 -6.14
C PRO A 162 -13.09 -16.82 -4.86
N LEU A 163 -13.65 -15.70 -4.38
CA LEU A 163 -13.22 -15.06 -3.15
C LEU A 163 -13.86 -15.76 -1.95
N ARG A 164 -13.04 -16.24 -1.03
CA ARG A 164 -13.46 -16.89 0.22
C ARG A 164 -12.64 -16.31 1.35
N GLY A 165 -13.28 -15.60 2.25
CA GLY A 165 -12.55 -14.90 3.28
C GLY A 165 -13.39 -14.46 4.45
N VAL A 166 -12.80 -13.59 5.25
CA VAL A 166 -13.37 -13.06 6.49
C VAL A 166 -13.33 -11.54 6.50
N SER A 167 -14.12 -10.92 7.37
CA SER A 167 -13.94 -9.52 7.73
C SER A 167 -13.05 -9.40 8.97
N ARG A 168 -12.26 -8.34 9.02
CA ARG A 168 -11.39 -8.02 10.14
C ARG A 168 -11.62 -6.60 10.60
N HIS A 169 -11.78 -6.39 11.91
CA HIS A 169 -11.53 -5.13 12.58
C HIS A 169 -10.11 -5.09 13.12
N GLN A 170 -9.53 -3.88 13.23
CA GLN A 170 -8.16 -3.68 13.69
C GLN A 170 -8.16 -3.42 15.20
N ASP A 171 -8.64 -4.41 15.96
CA ASP A 171 -8.63 -4.33 17.42
C ASP A 171 -8.41 -5.71 18.07
N GLN A 172 -7.88 -5.70 19.29
CA GLN A 172 -7.71 -6.89 20.09
C GLN A 172 -8.09 -6.62 21.56
N LEU A 173 -8.44 -7.69 22.27
CA LEU A 173 -8.76 -7.63 23.70
C LEU A 173 -7.59 -6.98 24.49
N ASP A 174 -7.93 -6.07 25.38
CA ASP A 174 -7.01 -5.32 26.25
C ASP A 174 -6.06 -4.34 25.54
N LYS A 175 -6.07 -4.29 24.21
CA LYS A 175 -5.24 -3.37 23.42
C LYS A 175 -6.05 -2.34 22.63
N GLY A 176 -7.32 -2.63 22.33
CA GLY A 176 -8.08 -1.83 21.37
C GLY A 176 -7.35 -1.76 20.02
N ASN A 177 -7.24 -0.58 19.44
CA ASN A 177 -6.55 -0.35 18.16
C ASN A 177 -5.02 -0.19 18.28
N ALA A 178 -4.43 -0.26 19.50
CA ALA A 178 -3.00 -0.09 19.71
C ALA A 178 -2.24 -1.40 19.44
N LEU A 179 -2.33 -1.87 18.19
CA LEU A 179 -1.72 -3.13 17.74
C LEU A 179 -0.28 -2.94 17.27
N THR A 180 0.55 -3.94 17.57
CA THR A 180 1.91 -4.07 17.03
C THR A 180 1.92 -4.91 15.75
N TYR A 181 3.07 -4.97 15.07
CA TYR A 181 3.27 -5.86 13.92
C TYR A 181 2.95 -7.33 14.26
N GLU A 182 3.36 -7.80 15.44
CA GLU A 182 3.11 -9.17 15.91
C GLU A 182 1.61 -9.46 16.06
N ASP A 183 0.83 -8.48 16.52
CA ASP A 183 -0.62 -8.60 16.61
C ASP A 183 -1.25 -8.72 15.23
N HIS A 184 -0.82 -7.88 14.28
CA HIS A 184 -1.26 -7.97 12.89
C HIS A 184 -0.88 -9.30 12.25
N LYS A 185 0.35 -9.77 12.51
CA LYS A 185 0.84 -11.04 11.99
C LYS A 185 0.06 -12.23 12.57
N LEU A 186 -0.27 -12.21 13.86
CA LEU A 186 -1.08 -13.24 14.50
C LEU A 186 -2.45 -13.36 13.80
N ASP A 187 -3.14 -12.24 13.56
CA ASP A 187 -4.40 -12.24 12.86
C ASP A 187 -4.26 -12.80 11.42
N ALA A 188 -3.22 -12.36 10.70
CA ALA A 188 -2.95 -12.82 9.35
C ALA A 188 -2.64 -14.33 9.30
N ASP A 189 -1.88 -14.85 10.26
CA ASP A 189 -1.55 -16.29 10.39
C ASP A 189 -2.82 -17.11 10.62
N MET A 190 -3.70 -16.68 11.53
CA MET A 190 -4.97 -17.36 11.79
C MET A 190 -5.89 -17.35 10.57
N ILE A 191 -5.96 -16.23 9.84
CA ILE A 191 -6.77 -16.10 8.62
C ILE A 191 -6.22 -17.02 7.53
N LYS A 192 -4.90 -17.10 7.39
CA LYS A 192 -4.23 -18.02 6.47
C LYS A 192 -4.50 -19.48 6.84
N GLU A 193 -4.45 -19.85 8.13
CA GLU A 193 -4.76 -21.20 8.60
C GLU A 193 -6.19 -21.63 8.28
N LEU A 194 -7.15 -20.70 8.29
CA LEU A 194 -8.52 -20.95 7.86
C LEU A 194 -8.65 -21.26 6.36
N GLY A 195 -7.58 -21.05 5.57
CA GLY A 195 -7.60 -21.24 4.12
C GLY A 195 -8.28 -20.12 3.36
N ALA A 196 -8.39 -18.93 3.96
CA ALA A 196 -8.93 -17.74 3.29
C ALA A 196 -7.97 -17.27 2.18
N ASN A 197 -8.54 -16.72 1.09
CA ASN A 197 -7.80 -16.10 0.01
C ASN A 197 -8.12 -14.61 -0.18
N THR A 198 -9.04 -14.10 0.64
CA THR A 198 -9.46 -12.70 0.64
C THR A 198 -9.78 -12.23 2.04
N ILE A 199 -9.68 -10.94 2.27
CA ILE A 199 -10.02 -10.31 3.52
C ILE A 199 -10.69 -8.95 3.27
N ARG A 200 -11.76 -8.70 4.01
CA ARG A 200 -12.39 -7.39 4.08
C ARG A 200 -11.83 -6.64 5.29
N LEU A 201 -11.20 -5.51 5.04
CA LEU A 201 -10.69 -4.62 6.08
C LEU A 201 -11.80 -3.63 6.47
N ALA A 202 -12.59 -4.04 7.46
CA ALA A 202 -13.77 -3.30 7.90
C ALA A 202 -13.36 -2.25 8.96
N HIS A 203 -13.88 -1.09 8.91
CA HIS A 203 -14.61 -0.30 7.92
C HIS A 203 -13.83 0.97 7.62
N TYR A 204 -12.51 0.93 7.78
CA TYR A 204 -11.57 2.06 7.78
C TYR A 204 -10.18 1.60 7.33
N GLN A 205 -9.25 2.53 7.16
CA GLN A 205 -7.88 2.21 6.79
C GLN A 205 -7.17 1.48 7.93
N HIS A 206 -6.69 0.27 7.63
CA HIS A 206 -5.87 -0.52 8.55
C HIS A 206 -4.40 -0.11 8.50
N SER A 207 -3.55 -0.67 9.39
CA SER A 207 -2.12 -0.45 9.38
C SER A 207 -1.49 -0.92 8.08
N GLN A 208 -0.45 -0.21 7.60
CA GLN A 208 0.34 -0.63 6.43
C GLN A 208 0.93 -2.01 6.64
N ASP A 209 1.37 -2.36 7.84
CA ASP A 209 1.88 -3.69 8.19
C ASP A 209 0.92 -4.81 7.77
N PHE A 210 -0.38 -4.57 7.93
CA PHE A 210 -1.37 -5.58 7.58
C PHE A 210 -1.57 -5.71 6.06
N TYR A 211 -1.48 -4.61 5.31
CA TYR A 211 -1.46 -4.66 3.85
C TYR A 211 -0.23 -5.39 3.32
N ASP A 212 0.94 -5.13 3.93
CA ASP A 212 2.19 -5.81 3.58
C ASP A 212 2.12 -7.32 3.84
N LEU A 213 1.52 -7.73 4.96
CA LEU A 213 1.24 -9.15 5.24
C LEU A 213 0.25 -9.75 4.23
N CYS A 214 -0.75 -8.99 3.78
CA CYS A 214 -1.67 -9.45 2.74
C CYS A 214 -0.96 -9.70 1.41
N ASP A 215 -0.04 -8.82 1.02
CA ASP A 215 0.78 -9.03 -0.19
C ASP A 215 1.68 -10.26 -0.07
N GLU A 216 2.34 -10.46 1.09
CA GLU A 216 3.19 -11.63 1.38
C GLU A 216 2.42 -12.95 1.42
N TYR A 217 1.21 -12.94 1.95
CA TYR A 217 0.39 -14.15 2.12
C TYR A 217 -0.51 -14.43 0.91
N GLY A 218 -0.52 -13.54 -0.06
CA GLY A 218 -1.33 -13.67 -1.25
C GLY A 218 -2.82 -13.39 -1.02
N MET A 219 -3.17 -12.60 -0.01
CA MET A 219 -4.54 -12.25 0.32
C MET A 219 -5.05 -11.14 -0.59
N ILE A 220 -6.20 -11.36 -1.21
CA ILE A 220 -6.92 -10.32 -1.94
C ILE A 220 -7.64 -9.43 -0.94
N VAL A 221 -7.40 -8.13 -0.98
CA VAL A 221 -7.93 -7.17 -0.03
C VAL A 221 -9.14 -6.44 -0.57
N TRP A 222 -10.21 -6.40 0.22
CA TRP A 222 -11.32 -5.48 0.08
C TRP A 222 -11.11 -4.36 1.11
N ALA A 223 -10.50 -3.25 0.68
CA ALA A 223 -10.26 -2.09 1.51
C ALA A 223 -11.47 -1.17 1.52
N GLU A 224 -11.78 -0.61 2.69
CA GLU A 224 -12.90 0.33 2.88
C GLU A 224 -12.38 1.68 3.35
N ILE A 225 -13.07 2.74 2.93
CA ILE A 225 -12.95 4.07 3.53
C ILE A 225 -13.92 4.15 4.72
N PRO A 226 -13.71 5.05 5.68
CA PRO A 226 -14.54 5.13 6.89
C PRO A 226 -15.94 5.71 6.65
N TYR A 227 -16.61 5.27 5.60
CA TYR A 227 -17.96 5.66 5.22
C TYR A 227 -18.93 4.54 5.61
N ILE A 228 -19.49 4.62 6.81
CA ILE A 228 -20.35 3.56 7.37
C ILE A 228 -21.56 4.13 8.11
N THR A 229 -22.61 3.35 8.16
CA THR A 229 -23.85 3.49 8.93
C THR A 229 -24.75 4.60 8.43
N MET A 230 -24.30 5.85 8.36
CA MET A 230 -25.14 6.93 7.87
C MET A 230 -24.36 7.93 6.99
N HIS A 231 -25.09 8.50 6.04
CA HIS A 231 -24.55 9.59 5.24
C HIS A 231 -24.43 10.87 6.07
N MET A 232 -23.24 11.47 6.02
CA MET A 232 -22.95 12.76 6.64
C MET A 232 -22.67 13.80 5.54
N PRO A 233 -23.58 14.78 5.32
CA PRO A 233 -23.45 15.74 4.21
C PRO A 233 -22.13 16.52 4.22
N ASN A 234 -21.57 16.77 5.40
CA ASN A 234 -20.32 17.52 5.59
C ASN A 234 -19.07 16.62 5.70
N GLY A 235 -19.21 15.31 5.63
CA GLY A 235 -18.10 14.35 5.79
C GLY A 235 -17.32 14.08 4.51
N ARG A 236 -17.71 14.67 3.38
CA ARG A 236 -17.09 14.37 2.07
C ARG A 236 -15.58 14.65 2.05
N GLN A 237 -15.16 15.80 2.56
CA GLN A 237 -13.74 16.18 2.54
C GLN A 237 -12.89 15.22 3.37
N ASN A 238 -13.35 14.89 4.56
CA ASN A 238 -12.70 13.89 5.42
C ASN A 238 -12.56 12.49 4.78
N THR A 239 -13.43 12.18 3.81
CA THR A 239 -13.36 10.91 3.05
C THR A 239 -12.40 11.00 1.87
N LEU A 240 -12.13 12.20 1.35
CA LEU A 240 -11.26 12.43 0.20
C LEU A 240 -9.79 12.67 0.60
N ASP A 241 -9.58 13.18 1.81
CA ASP A 241 -8.26 13.43 2.41
C ASP A 241 -7.70 12.15 3.05
#